data_664641aeb7539852d1b9f7723971ec28
#
_entry.id   664641aeb7539852d1b9f7723971ec28
#
_cell.length_a   1.000
_cell.length_b   1.000
_cell.length_c   1.000
_cell.angle_alpha   90.00
_cell.angle_beta   90.00
_cell.angle_gamma   90.00
#
_symmetry.space_group_name_H-M   'P 1'
#
loop_
_entity.id
_entity.type
_entity.pdbx_description
1 polymer ?
#
loop_
_entity_poly.entity_id
_entity_poly.type
_entity_poly.pdbx_seq_one_letter_code
_entity_poly.pdbx_strand_id
1 'polypeptide(L)'
;MSTYISISEMAKLHGITRQTLIHYDNIDLFKPAKVDTNGYRYYCKHQIPYLREICFLKSLGISLKDIQQHFQERTPENEMYLLEKQKQYIMNQIAKLNTLREYLNQRIDLYEEAVDAGMMRMSLPFVRYIDARQAIFKEWLQPIDKDNLHTTLMDLWQRIFEREMVPSGGFGSIIKKSGVEKNKWLQGAGSCIFLPVTRSTKIHLRYRPENMCACISMVCLMILSIWKS
;
A
#
# COMPACT_ATOMS: atom_id res chain seq x y z
N MET A 1 38.31 -23.92 -31.74
CA MET A 1 37.47 -22.87 -31.12
C MET A 1 37.59 -22.99 -29.61
N SER A 2 37.86 -21.88 -28.90
CA SER A 2 38.00 -21.91 -27.44
C SER A 2 36.70 -22.43 -26.78
N THR A 3 36.81 -23.46 -25.96
CA THR A 3 35.68 -24.06 -25.21
C THR A 3 35.28 -23.15 -24.03
N TYR A 4 36.15 -22.24 -23.64
CA TYR A 4 35.97 -21.34 -22.50
C TYR A 4 35.76 -19.88 -22.94
N ILE A 5 34.96 -19.15 -22.19
CA ILE A 5 34.74 -17.72 -22.33
C ILE A 5 35.08 -17.03 -20.99
N SER A 6 35.53 -15.78 -21.08
CA SER A 6 35.89 -15.00 -19.92
C SER A 6 34.67 -14.59 -19.11
N ILE A 7 34.87 -14.22 -17.82
CA ILE A 7 33.81 -13.64 -16.96
C ILE A 7 33.18 -12.41 -17.61
N SER A 8 33.95 -11.59 -18.33
CA SER A 8 33.44 -10.41 -19.02
C SER A 8 32.50 -10.75 -20.18
N GLU A 9 32.85 -11.76 -20.96
CA GLU A 9 32.00 -12.24 -22.06
C GLU A 9 30.73 -12.92 -21.53
N MET A 10 30.85 -13.75 -20.50
CA MET A 10 29.70 -14.40 -19.85
C MET A 10 28.74 -13.36 -19.26
N ALA A 11 29.25 -12.35 -18.57
CA ALA A 11 28.46 -11.25 -18.00
C ALA A 11 27.75 -10.44 -19.10
N LYS A 12 28.48 -10.08 -20.18
CA LYS A 12 27.92 -9.35 -21.32
C LYS A 12 26.78 -10.15 -22.00
N LEU A 13 26.98 -11.45 -22.19
CA LEU A 13 26.01 -12.33 -22.84
C LEU A 13 24.64 -12.38 -22.12
N HIS A 14 24.66 -12.20 -20.79
CA HIS A 14 23.44 -12.28 -19.96
C HIS A 14 22.98 -10.91 -19.43
N GLY A 15 23.60 -9.82 -19.83
CA GLY A 15 23.23 -8.47 -19.39
C GLY A 15 23.46 -8.23 -17.90
N ILE A 16 24.38 -8.94 -17.26
CA ILE A 16 24.73 -8.81 -15.84
C ILE A 16 26.16 -8.28 -15.67
N THR A 17 26.53 -7.92 -14.44
CA THR A 17 27.87 -7.44 -14.13
C THR A 17 28.83 -8.59 -13.82
N ARG A 18 30.13 -8.36 -13.99
CA ARG A 18 31.17 -9.30 -13.51
C ARG A 18 31.04 -9.52 -12.00
N GLN A 19 30.69 -8.46 -11.26
CA GLN A 19 30.51 -8.54 -9.81
C GLN A 19 29.36 -9.47 -9.43
N THR A 20 28.29 -9.51 -10.23
CA THR A 20 27.17 -10.45 -10.04
C THR A 20 27.65 -11.90 -10.18
N LEU A 21 28.50 -12.20 -11.18
CA LEU A 21 29.06 -13.55 -11.35
C LEU A 21 30.02 -13.94 -10.22
N ILE A 22 30.82 -12.99 -9.71
CA ILE A 22 31.66 -13.21 -8.54
C ILE A 22 30.80 -13.49 -7.29
N HIS A 23 29.71 -12.75 -7.14
CA HIS A 23 28.76 -13.00 -6.06
C HIS A 23 28.11 -14.39 -6.16
N TYR A 24 27.71 -14.80 -7.36
CA TYR A 24 27.14 -16.13 -7.59
C TYR A 24 28.14 -17.26 -7.30
N ASP A 25 29.40 -17.06 -7.60
CA ASP A 25 30.50 -17.98 -7.23
C ASP A 25 30.66 -18.06 -5.70
N ASN A 26 30.70 -16.92 -5.01
CA ASN A 26 30.88 -16.84 -3.57
C ASN A 26 29.73 -17.50 -2.76
N ILE A 27 28.52 -17.50 -3.29
CA ILE A 27 27.35 -18.15 -2.66
C ILE A 27 27.10 -19.56 -3.19
N ASP A 28 28.04 -20.15 -3.92
CA ASP A 28 27.94 -21.47 -4.52
C ASP A 28 26.73 -21.69 -5.47
N LEU A 29 26.19 -20.61 -6.05
CA LEU A 29 25.08 -20.69 -6.99
C LEU A 29 25.55 -20.98 -8.42
N PHE A 30 26.64 -20.34 -8.87
CA PHE A 30 27.17 -20.49 -10.22
C PHE A 30 28.69 -20.33 -10.23
N LYS A 31 29.40 -21.46 -10.24
CA LYS A 31 30.86 -21.51 -10.20
C LYS A 31 31.48 -21.41 -11.58
N PRO A 32 32.66 -20.77 -11.71
CA PRO A 32 33.43 -20.84 -12.93
C PRO A 32 33.93 -22.27 -13.21
N ALA A 33 34.01 -22.66 -14.46
CA ALA A 33 34.56 -23.96 -14.86
C ALA A 33 36.07 -24.05 -14.59
N LYS A 34 36.75 -22.89 -14.59
CA LYS A 34 38.19 -22.78 -14.32
C LYS A 34 38.53 -21.40 -13.73
N VAL A 35 39.39 -21.40 -12.72
CA VAL A 35 40.07 -20.19 -12.24
C VAL A 35 41.55 -20.34 -12.56
N ASP A 36 42.13 -19.34 -13.23
CA ASP A 36 43.53 -19.34 -13.60
C ASP A 36 44.42 -18.94 -12.41
N THR A 37 45.72 -19.17 -12.52
CA THR A 37 46.72 -18.82 -11.51
C THR A 37 46.71 -17.35 -11.12
N ASN A 38 46.29 -16.48 -12.03
CA ASN A 38 46.12 -15.03 -11.82
C ASN A 38 44.75 -14.65 -11.23
N GLY A 39 43.92 -15.62 -10.81
CA GLY A 39 42.58 -15.39 -10.27
C GLY A 39 41.49 -15.08 -11.32
N TYR A 40 41.82 -15.16 -12.62
CA TYR A 40 40.82 -14.96 -13.66
C TYR A 40 39.86 -16.13 -13.79
N ARG A 41 38.56 -15.81 -13.88
CA ARG A 41 37.48 -16.77 -13.97
C ARG A 41 37.07 -17.01 -15.42
N TYR A 42 36.96 -18.29 -15.78
CA TYR A 42 36.53 -18.75 -17.09
C TYR A 42 35.36 -19.70 -16.96
N TYR A 43 34.43 -19.56 -17.89
CA TYR A 43 33.19 -20.35 -17.94
C TYR A 43 33.15 -21.18 -19.21
N CYS A 44 32.57 -22.37 -19.12
CA CYS A 44 32.41 -23.22 -20.30
C CYS A 44 31.08 -22.86 -21.01
N LYS A 45 31.03 -23.02 -22.33
CA LYS A 45 29.84 -22.70 -23.13
C LYS A 45 28.60 -23.51 -22.71
N HIS A 46 28.78 -24.69 -22.15
CA HIS A 46 27.68 -25.49 -21.60
C HIS A 46 27.03 -24.88 -20.35
N GLN A 47 27.67 -23.93 -19.71
CA GLN A 47 27.11 -23.21 -18.56
C GLN A 47 26.17 -22.06 -18.96
N ILE A 48 26.14 -21.68 -20.24
CA ILE A 48 25.28 -20.59 -20.74
C ILE A 48 23.80 -20.86 -20.45
N PRO A 49 23.21 -22.04 -20.75
CA PRO A 49 21.81 -22.31 -20.45
C PRO A 49 21.50 -22.24 -18.96
N TYR A 50 22.44 -22.71 -18.13
CA TYR A 50 22.27 -22.70 -16.68
C TYR A 50 22.23 -21.26 -16.11
N LEU A 51 23.15 -20.39 -16.54
CA LEU A 51 23.13 -18.98 -16.12
C LEU A 51 21.89 -18.25 -16.66
N ARG A 52 21.43 -18.58 -17.88
CA ARG A 52 20.20 -18.03 -18.43
C ARG A 52 19.00 -18.33 -17.54
N GLU A 53 18.91 -19.56 -17.04
CA GLU A 53 17.85 -19.98 -16.13
C GLU A 53 17.92 -19.20 -14.80
N ILE A 54 19.10 -19.04 -14.21
CA ILE A 54 19.28 -18.21 -13.01
C ILE A 54 18.80 -16.79 -13.26
N CYS A 55 19.19 -16.19 -14.38
CA CYS A 55 18.79 -14.82 -14.73
C CYS A 55 17.27 -14.72 -14.94
N PHE A 56 16.63 -15.71 -15.56
CA PHE A 56 15.19 -15.78 -15.74
C PHE A 56 14.46 -15.85 -14.41
N LEU A 57 14.78 -16.80 -13.55
CA LEU A 57 14.15 -16.94 -12.24
C LEU A 57 14.36 -15.68 -11.39
N LYS A 58 15.54 -15.06 -11.47
CA LYS A 58 15.84 -13.80 -10.79
C LYS A 58 15.00 -12.63 -11.31
N SER A 59 14.77 -12.57 -12.61
CA SER A 59 13.90 -11.53 -13.22
C SER A 59 12.44 -11.63 -12.77
N LEU A 60 11.98 -12.80 -12.38
CA LEU A 60 10.67 -13.03 -11.78
C LEU A 60 10.61 -12.61 -10.30
N GLY A 61 11.74 -12.19 -9.69
CA GLY A 61 11.82 -11.78 -8.30
C GLY A 61 12.05 -12.93 -7.32
N ILE A 62 12.39 -14.14 -7.79
CA ILE A 62 12.71 -15.29 -6.94
C ILE A 62 14.04 -15.02 -6.21
N SER A 63 14.13 -15.40 -4.93
CA SER A 63 15.35 -15.21 -4.14
C SER A 63 16.48 -16.12 -4.62
N LEU A 64 17.74 -15.65 -4.48
CA LEU A 64 18.90 -16.49 -4.85
C LEU A 64 18.95 -17.79 -4.05
N LYS A 65 18.47 -17.77 -2.80
CA LYS A 65 18.38 -18.95 -1.94
C LYS A 65 17.40 -19.98 -2.50
N ASP A 66 16.20 -19.54 -2.91
CA ASP A 66 15.19 -20.44 -3.49
C ASP A 66 15.68 -20.99 -4.84
N ILE A 67 16.37 -20.16 -5.66
CA ILE A 67 17.00 -20.60 -6.91
C ILE A 67 18.06 -21.65 -6.65
N GLN A 68 18.92 -21.45 -5.66
CA GLN A 68 19.96 -22.41 -5.29
C GLN A 68 19.37 -23.76 -4.85
N GLN A 69 18.35 -23.73 -4.00
CA GLN A 69 17.65 -24.92 -3.56
C GLN A 69 16.99 -25.66 -4.74
N HIS A 70 16.34 -24.92 -5.64
CA HIS A 70 15.73 -25.48 -6.85
C HIS A 70 16.73 -26.26 -7.72
N PHE A 71 17.97 -25.73 -7.86
CA PHE A 71 19.01 -26.42 -8.63
C PHE A 71 19.58 -27.66 -7.95
N GLN A 72 19.42 -27.81 -6.64
CA GLN A 72 19.84 -29.03 -5.92
C GLN A 72 18.86 -30.19 -6.12
N GLU A 73 17.56 -29.90 -6.24
CA GLU A 73 16.49 -30.89 -6.38
C GLU A 73 15.65 -30.59 -7.64
N ARG A 74 16.27 -30.66 -8.81
CA ARG A 74 15.66 -30.27 -10.07
C ARG A 74 14.71 -31.34 -10.59
N THR A 75 13.42 -31.18 -10.26
CA THR A 75 12.33 -31.95 -10.85
C THR A 75 11.30 -31.04 -11.48
N PRO A 76 10.55 -31.49 -12.50
CA PRO A 76 9.48 -30.67 -13.09
C PRO A 76 8.44 -30.20 -12.06
N GLU A 77 8.16 -31.02 -11.07
CA GLU A 77 7.21 -30.75 -10.00
C GLU A 77 7.71 -29.59 -9.11
N ASN A 78 9.00 -29.62 -8.72
CA ASN A 78 9.62 -28.57 -7.93
C ASN A 78 9.71 -27.25 -8.72
N GLU A 79 9.93 -27.32 -10.01
CA GLU A 79 9.92 -26.14 -10.89
C GLU A 79 8.54 -25.52 -10.98
N MET A 80 7.50 -26.32 -11.21
CA MET A 80 6.10 -25.86 -11.20
C MET A 80 5.72 -25.26 -9.85
N TYR A 81 6.09 -25.89 -8.75
CA TYR A 81 5.81 -25.38 -7.40
C TYR A 81 6.47 -24.01 -7.16
N LEU A 82 7.73 -23.84 -7.53
CA LEU A 82 8.46 -22.60 -7.37
C LEU A 82 7.80 -21.45 -8.16
N LEU A 83 7.43 -21.70 -9.42
CA LEU A 83 6.76 -20.73 -10.28
C LEU A 83 5.35 -20.37 -9.78
N GLU A 84 4.57 -21.36 -9.34
CA GLU A 84 3.22 -21.10 -8.80
C GLU A 84 3.27 -20.31 -7.49
N LYS A 85 4.22 -20.63 -6.60
CA LYS A 85 4.48 -19.84 -5.37
C LYS A 85 4.81 -18.38 -5.70
N GLN A 86 5.67 -18.16 -6.70
CA GLN A 86 6.03 -16.80 -7.12
C GLN A 86 4.86 -16.06 -7.77
N LYS A 87 4.09 -16.74 -8.60
CA LYS A 87 2.85 -16.21 -9.19
C LYS A 87 1.87 -15.76 -8.11
N GLN A 88 1.65 -16.59 -7.09
CA GLN A 88 0.78 -16.24 -5.97
C GLN A 88 1.29 -15.02 -5.19
N TYR A 89 2.59 -14.93 -4.97
CA TYR A 89 3.21 -13.76 -4.36
C TYR A 89 2.95 -12.48 -5.18
N ILE A 90 3.15 -12.53 -6.50
CA ILE A 90 2.89 -11.41 -7.41
C ILE A 90 1.41 -11.01 -7.37
N MET A 91 0.48 -11.97 -7.41
CA MET A 91 -0.96 -11.70 -7.31
C MET A 91 -1.32 -10.98 -6.02
N ASN A 92 -0.72 -11.38 -4.90
CA ASN A 92 -0.92 -10.72 -3.61
C ASN A 92 -0.37 -9.27 -3.61
N GLN A 93 0.78 -9.02 -4.26
CA GLN A 93 1.30 -7.66 -4.42
C GLN A 93 0.38 -6.80 -5.30
N ILE A 94 -0.13 -7.33 -6.40
CA ILE A 94 -1.09 -6.65 -7.27
C ILE A 94 -2.37 -6.28 -6.49
N ALA A 95 -2.89 -7.21 -5.69
CA ALA A 95 -4.07 -6.94 -4.86
C ALA A 95 -3.83 -5.79 -3.86
N LYS A 96 -2.67 -5.80 -3.17
CA LYS A 96 -2.27 -4.71 -2.26
C LYS A 96 -2.13 -3.37 -2.99
N LEU A 97 -1.47 -3.35 -4.15
CA LEU A 97 -1.30 -2.13 -4.95
C LEU A 97 -2.63 -1.59 -5.46
N ASN A 98 -3.55 -2.45 -5.87
CA ASN A 98 -4.90 -2.04 -6.26
C ASN A 98 -5.65 -1.40 -5.10
N THR A 99 -5.57 -1.96 -3.89
CA THR A 99 -6.17 -1.36 -2.69
C THR A 99 -5.59 0.03 -2.41
N LEU A 100 -4.27 0.19 -2.48
CA LEU A 100 -3.61 1.49 -2.29
C LEU A 100 -4.03 2.50 -3.37
N ARG A 101 -4.17 2.07 -4.61
CA ARG A 101 -4.67 2.91 -5.70
C ARG A 101 -6.09 3.41 -5.43
N GLU A 102 -6.97 2.54 -4.96
CA GLU A 102 -8.33 2.95 -4.57
C GLU A 102 -8.32 4.00 -3.45
N TYR A 103 -7.45 3.84 -2.45
CA TYR A 103 -7.31 4.85 -1.39
C TYR A 103 -6.81 6.20 -1.92
N LEU A 104 -5.86 6.19 -2.86
CA LEU A 104 -5.37 7.41 -3.50
C LEU A 104 -6.48 8.10 -4.32
N ASN A 105 -7.24 7.35 -5.10
CA ASN A 105 -8.36 7.90 -5.88
C ASN A 105 -9.38 8.57 -4.97
N GLN A 106 -9.83 7.88 -3.90
CA GLN A 106 -10.75 8.47 -2.93
C GLN A 106 -10.21 9.77 -2.31
N ARG A 107 -8.90 9.85 -2.10
CA ARG A 107 -8.28 11.05 -1.55
C ARG A 107 -8.22 12.19 -2.57
N ILE A 108 -7.96 11.87 -3.83
CA ILE A 108 -7.98 12.82 -4.94
C ILE A 108 -9.38 13.39 -5.10
N ASP A 109 -10.41 12.53 -5.16
CA ASP A 109 -11.81 12.94 -5.30
C ASP A 109 -12.22 13.94 -4.21
N LEU A 110 -11.77 13.73 -2.95
CA LEU A 110 -12.03 14.67 -1.84
C LEU A 110 -11.39 16.05 -2.06
N TYR A 111 -10.18 16.10 -2.63
CA TYR A 111 -9.52 17.35 -2.92
C TYR A 111 -10.15 18.05 -4.12
N GLU A 112 -10.56 17.32 -5.15
CA GLU A 112 -11.28 17.85 -6.30
C GLU A 112 -12.62 18.47 -5.86
N GLU A 113 -13.41 17.74 -5.05
CA GLU A 113 -14.64 18.31 -4.45
C GLU A 113 -14.38 19.61 -3.66
N ALA A 114 -13.27 19.67 -2.92
CA ALA A 114 -12.94 20.87 -2.13
C ALA A 114 -12.50 22.04 -3.01
N VAL A 115 -11.76 21.78 -4.08
CA VAL A 115 -11.34 22.80 -5.06
C VAL A 115 -12.55 23.36 -5.79
N ASP A 116 -13.44 22.49 -6.28
CA ASP A 116 -14.67 22.89 -6.99
C ASP A 116 -15.57 23.74 -6.07
N ALA A 117 -15.75 23.33 -4.82
CA ALA A 117 -16.51 24.10 -3.85
C ALA A 117 -15.88 25.48 -3.56
N GLY A 118 -14.54 25.57 -3.52
CA GLY A 118 -13.79 26.82 -3.36
C GLY A 118 -13.90 27.74 -4.57
N MET A 119 -13.85 27.19 -5.79
CA MET A 119 -14.00 27.96 -7.03
C MET A 119 -15.41 28.50 -7.23
N MET A 120 -16.44 27.78 -6.83
CA MET A 120 -17.84 28.20 -6.95
C MET A 120 -18.21 29.36 -6.01
N ARG A 121 -17.33 29.82 -5.10
CA ARG A 121 -17.63 30.87 -4.08
C ARG A 121 -19.04 30.68 -3.49
N MET A 122 -19.32 29.47 -3.00
CA MET A 122 -20.66 29.11 -2.54
C MET A 122 -20.98 29.85 -1.25
N SER A 123 -21.57 31.05 -1.39
CA SER A 123 -22.13 31.80 -0.29
C SER A 123 -23.52 31.32 0.14
N LEU A 124 -24.13 30.41 -0.60
CA LEU A 124 -25.46 29.90 -0.34
C LEU A 124 -25.43 28.43 0.04
N PRO A 125 -26.15 28.02 1.10
CA PRO A 125 -26.29 26.62 1.45
C PRO A 125 -27.07 25.86 0.37
N PHE A 126 -26.64 24.66 0.05
CA PHE A 126 -27.31 23.78 -0.92
C PHE A 126 -27.54 22.39 -0.32
N VAL A 127 -28.52 21.68 -0.83
CA VAL A 127 -28.85 20.33 -0.41
C VAL A 127 -28.39 19.38 -1.51
N ARG A 128 -27.64 18.36 -1.11
CA ARG A 128 -27.26 17.25 -2.02
C ARG A 128 -27.51 15.90 -1.37
N TYR A 129 -27.76 14.90 -2.18
CA TYR A 129 -27.76 13.51 -1.72
C TYR A 129 -26.32 13.06 -1.46
N ILE A 130 -26.11 12.38 -0.34
CA ILE A 130 -24.84 11.77 0.02
C ILE A 130 -25.09 10.29 0.30
N ASP A 131 -24.35 9.42 -0.39
CA ASP A 131 -24.40 7.99 -0.15
C ASP A 131 -23.99 7.64 1.29
N ALA A 132 -24.54 6.54 1.79
CA ALA A 132 -24.19 6.04 3.11
C ALA A 132 -22.69 5.73 3.19
N ARG A 133 -22.00 6.32 4.14
CA ARG A 133 -20.57 6.14 4.39
C ARG A 133 -20.35 5.46 5.73
N GLN A 134 -19.35 4.59 5.78
CA GLN A 134 -18.89 4.02 7.04
C GLN A 134 -17.90 4.97 7.70
N ALA A 135 -17.99 5.11 9.02
CA ALA A 135 -17.07 5.95 9.78
C ALA A 135 -16.79 5.34 11.15
N ILE A 136 -15.58 5.55 11.66
CA ILE A 136 -15.26 5.35 13.05
C ILE A 136 -15.57 6.66 13.75
N PHE A 137 -16.43 6.63 14.77
CA PHE A 137 -16.90 7.80 15.50
C PHE A 137 -16.47 7.73 16.96
N LYS A 138 -16.11 8.89 17.51
CA LYS A 138 -15.90 9.07 18.94
C LYS A 138 -16.52 10.39 19.38
N GLU A 139 -17.35 10.35 20.42
CA GLU A 139 -17.94 11.52 21.05
C GLU A 139 -16.83 12.39 21.67
N TRP A 140 -16.98 13.72 21.59
CA TRP A 140 -16.04 14.65 22.19
C TRP A 140 -16.06 14.58 23.71
N LEU A 141 -14.86 14.60 24.30
CA LEU A 141 -14.72 14.70 25.73
C LEU A 141 -15.19 16.08 26.21
N GLN A 142 -15.76 16.13 27.41
CA GLN A 142 -16.20 17.35 28.04
C GLN A 142 -15.16 17.84 29.09
N PRO A 143 -14.94 19.16 29.23
CA PRO A 143 -15.46 20.23 28.37
C PRO A 143 -14.89 20.17 26.93
N ILE A 144 -15.62 20.80 25.98
CA ILE A 144 -15.15 20.85 24.57
C ILE A 144 -14.15 21.98 24.46
N ASP A 145 -12.88 21.64 24.60
CA ASP A 145 -11.73 22.51 24.45
C ASP A 145 -10.73 21.91 23.44
N LYS A 146 -9.67 22.65 23.14
CA LYS A 146 -8.65 22.24 22.16
C LYS A 146 -7.97 20.92 22.54
N ASP A 147 -7.67 20.70 23.81
CA ASP A 147 -6.94 19.54 24.30
C ASP A 147 -7.80 18.29 24.24
N ASN A 148 -9.06 18.38 24.65
CA ASN A 148 -10.02 17.29 24.59
C ASN A 148 -10.40 16.91 23.16
N LEU A 149 -10.48 17.87 22.25
CA LEU A 149 -10.66 17.61 20.82
C LEU A 149 -9.44 16.87 20.25
N HIS A 150 -8.24 17.31 20.62
CA HIS A 150 -6.99 16.66 20.19
C HIS A 150 -6.89 15.23 20.69
N THR A 151 -7.18 15.01 21.98
CA THR A 151 -7.22 13.69 22.59
C THR A 151 -8.23 12.76 21.88
N THR A 152 -9.41 13.27 21.53
CA THR A 152 -10.40 12.51 20.78
C THR A 152 -9.91 12.08 19.41
N LEU A 153 -9.19 12.96 18.69
CA LEU A 153 -8.59 12.65 17.41
C LEU A 153 -7.47 11.62 17.55
N MET A 154 -6.61 11.74 18.57
CA MET A 154 -5.53 10.78 18.80
C MET A 154 -6.07 9.37 19.06
N ASP A 155 -7.14 9.24 19.85
CA ASP A 155 -7.82 7.96 20.07
C ASP A 155 -8.39 7.36 18.76
N LEU A 156 -8.94 8.20 17.89
CA LEU A 156 -9.45 7.74 16.59
C LEU A 156 -8.29 7.23 15.70
N TRP A 157 -7.16 7.94 15.70
CA TRP A 157 -5.96 7.53 15.00
C TRP A 157 -5.43 6.19 15.50
N GLN A 158 -5.34 6.02 16.81
CA GLN A 158 -4.89 4.77 17.41
C GLN A 158 -5.75 3.58 16.94
N ARG A 159 -7.07 3.74 16.92
CA ARG A 159 -8.00 2.69 16.45
C ARG A 159 -7.82 2.32 14.98
N ILE A 160 -7.39 3.28 14.15
CA ILE A 160 -7.08 3.04 12.74
C ILE A 160 -5.79 2.25 12.61
N PHE A 161 -4.74 2.64 13.33
CA PHE A 161 -3.48 1.92 13.35
C PHE A 161 -3.62 0.48 13.85
N GLU A 162 -4.36 0.26 14.93
CA GLU A 162 -4.64 -1.08 15.46
C GLU A 162 -5.36 -2.00 14.46
N ARG A 163 -6.07 -1.44 13.51
CA ARG A 163 -6.78 -2.17 12.45
C ARG A 163 -6.05 -2.19 11.11
N GLU A 164 -4.81 -1.71 11.08
CA GLU A 164 -4.00 -1.59 9.86
C GLU A 164 -4.74 -0.88 8.69
N MET A 165 -5.63 0.06 9.02
CA MET A 165 -6.44 0.77 8.05
C MET A 165 -5.76 2.06 7.58
N VAL A 166 -5.98 2.42 6.32
CA VAL A 166 -5.53 3.70 5.77
C VAL A 166 -6.68 4.72 5.83
N PRO A 167 -6.52 5.88 6.48
CA PRO A 167 -7.57 6.88 6.59
C PRO A 167 -7.72 7.68 5.29
N SER A 168 -8.24 7.05 4.24
CA SER A 168 -8.39 7.67 2.91
C SER A 168 -9.61 8.58 2.84
N GLY A 169 -10.65 8.32 3.63
CA GLY A 169 -11.94 9.02 3.57
C GLY A 169 -12.00 10.38 4.26
N GLY A 170 -10.88 10.87 4.86
CA GLY A 170 -10.82 12.16 5.55
C GLY A 170 -11.41 12.13 6.97
N PHE A 171 -11.31 13.30 7.62
CA PHE A 171 -11.83 13.54 8.97
C PHE A 171 -13.07 14.42 8.90
N GLY A 172 -13.98 14.24 9.85
CA GLY A 172 -15.16 15.07 9.96
C GLY A 172 -15.69 15.13 11.38
N SER A 173 -16.75 15.91 11.55
CA SER A 173 -17.50 15.98 12.79
C SER A 173 -18.94 15.55 12.54
N ILE A 174 -19.51 14.80 13.47
CA ILE A 174 -20.89 14.36 13.42
C ILE A 174 -21.66 15.04 14.56
N ILE A 175 -22.75 15.73 14.21
CA ILE A 175 -23.69 16.29 15.14
C ILE A 175 -24.98 15.46 15.07
N LYS A 176 -25.47 15.00 16.21
CA LYS A 176 -26.68 14.18 16.27
C LYS A 176 -27.93 15.01 15.96
N LYS A 177 -28.85 14.44 15.17
CA LYS A 177 -30.14 15.09 14.85
C LYS A 177 -30.90 15.52 16.10
N SER A 178 -30.94 14.68 17.14
CA SER A 178 -31.56 15.01 18.41
C SER A 178 -30.95 16.20 19.13
N GLY A 179 -29.64 16.47 18.91
CA GLY A 179 -28.97 17.65 19.45
C GLY A 179 -29.40 18.93 18.71
N VAL A 180 -29.55 18.83 17.38
CA VAL A 180 -30.03 19.95 16.54
C VAL A 180 -31.48 20.30 16.91
N GLU A 181 -32.37 19.33 16.97
CA GLU A 181 -33.79 19.51 17.28
C GLU A 181 -34.04 20.12 18.69
N LYS A 182 -33.17 19.79 19.65
CA LYS A 182 -33.27 20.30 21.04
C LYS A 182 -32.46 21.57 21.28
N ASN A 183 -31.90 22.16 20.24
CA ASN A 183 -30.94 23.30 20.29
C ASN A 183 -29.75 23.06 21.24
N LYS A 184 -29.32 21.80 21.37
CA LYS A 184 -28.14 21.34 22.13
C LYS A 184 -27.10 20.71 21.19
N TRP A 185 -26.62 21.47 20.26
CA TRP A 185 -25.81 21.06 19.10
C TRP A 185 -24.60 20.20 19.45
N LEU A 186 -23.96 20.48 20.59
CA LEU A 186 -22.75 19.77 21.01
C LEU A 186 -23.03 18.52 21.83
N GLN A 187 -24.30 18.27 22.20
CA GLN A 187 -24.63 17.09 22.99
C GLN A 187 -24.58 15.83 22.14
N GLY A 188 -23.61 14.96 22.47
CA GLY A 188 -23.34 13.74 21.72
C GLY A 188 -22.69 13.96 20.36
N ALA A 189 -22.19 15.17 20.09
CA ALA A 189 -21.35 15.44 18.93
C ALA A 189 -19.97 14.84 19.11
N GLY A 190 -19.30 14.55 18.01
CA GLY A 190 -17.98 13.93 18.06
C GLY A 190 -17.23 14.01 16.73
N SER A 191 -15.98 13.58 16.76
CA SER A 191 -15.15 13.44 15.59
C SER A 191 -15.34 12.08 14.93
N CYS A 192 -15.18 12.02 13.62
CA CYS A 192 -15.23 10.79 12.87
C CYS A 192 -14.11 10.74 11.83
N ILE A 193 -13.75 9.51 11.45
CA ILE A 193 -12.89 9.22 10.32
C ILE A 193 -13.67 8.34 9.36
N PHE A 194 -13.84 8.80 8.13
CA PHE A 194 -14.53 8.04 7.10
C PHE A 194 -13.64 6.90 6.62
N LEU A 195 -14.23 5.72 6.56
CA LEU A 195 -13.55 4.52 6.06
C LEU A 195 -13.63 4.48 4.53
N PRO A 196 -12.62 3.86 3.90
CA PRO A 196 -12.65 3.66 2.46
C PRO A 196 -13.86 2.80 2.07
N VAL A 197 -14.51 3.16 0.97
CA VAL A 197 -15.61 2.38 0.41
C VAL A 197 -15.01 1.15 -0.26
N THR A 198 -14.93 0.03 0.44
CA THR A 198 -14.54 -1.24 -0.15
C THR A 198 -15.78 -2.01 -0.59
N ARG A 199 -15.80 -2.50 -1.83
CA ARG A 199 -16.91 -3.29 -2.38
C ARG A 199 -17.19 -4.58 -1.60
N SER A 200 -16.31 -4.97 -0.68
CA SER A 200 -16.35 -6.27 0.02
C SER A 200 -16.69 -6.22 1.52
N THR A 201 -16.76 -5.07 2.15
CA THR A 201 -17.00 -5.02 3.59
C THR A 201 -18.46 -4.65 3.90
N LYS A 202 -19.33 -5.64 3.84
CA LYS A 202 -20.63 -5.61 4.55
C LYS A 202 -20.38 -5.75 6.05
N ILE A 203 -19.67 -4.82 6.68
CA ILE A 203 -19.67 -4.68 8.12
C ILE A 203 -20.91 -3.87 8.46
N HIS A 204 -21.94 -4.57 8.90
CA HIS A 204 -23.17 -3.98 9.41
C HIS A 204 -22.92 -3.22 10.73
N LEU A 205 -22.36 -2.05 10.66
CA LEU A 205 -22.63 -1.02 11.65
C LEU A 205 -23.92 -0.32 11.20
N ARG A 206 -25.06 -0.83 11.68
CA ARG A 206 -26.39 -0.22 11.46
C ARG A 206 -26.46 1.13 12.17
N TYR A 207 -25.97 2.18 11.52
CA TYR A 207 -26.49 3.51 11.81
C TYR A 207 -27.70 3.73 10.89
N ARG A 208 -28.88 3.82 11.47
CA ARG A 208 -30.12 4.09 10.71
C ARG A 208 -30.05 5.52 10.18
N PRO A 209 -30.40 5.79 8.89
CA PRO A 209 -30.38 7.11 8.29
C PRO A 209 -31.28 8.14 9.00
N GLU A 210 -32.25 7.66 9.76
CA GLU A 210 -33.27 8.45 10.44
C GLU A 210 -32.73 9.37 11.56
N ASN A 211 -31.48 9.17 11.98
CA ASN A 211 -30.86 9.88 13.11
C ASN A 211 -29.68 10.81 12.74
N MET A 212 -29.39 11.03 11.46
CA MET A 212 -28.28 11.90 11.04
C MET A 212 -28.79 13.17 10.35
N CYS A 213 -28.61 14.31 10.98
CA CYS A 213 -28.60 15.61 10.34
C CYS A 213 -27.16 16.12 10.25
N ALA A 214 -26.80 16.54 9.05
CA ALA A 214 -25.64 17.35 8.72
C ALA A 214 -24.27 16.74 9.05
N CYS A 215 -23.71 16.05 8.09
CA CYS A 215 -22.25 15.93 8.01
C CYS A 215 -21.73 17.25 7.41
N ILE A 216 -21.32 18.19 8.24
CA ILE A 216 -20.58 19.34 7.77
C ILE A 216 -19.15 18.86 7.54
N SER A 217 -18.79 18.66 6.29
CA SER A 217 -17.40 18.43 5.89
C SER A 217 -16.58 19.68 6.17
N MET A 218 -16.07 19.80 7.37
CA MET A 218 -15.20 20.90 7.80
C MET A 218 -13.73 20.63 7.48
N VAL A 219 -13.45 19.81 6.47
CA VAL A 219 -12.06 19.41 6.12
C VAL A 219 -11.26 20.61 5.60
N CYS A 220 -11.89 21.65 5.06
CA CYS A 220 -11.17 22.78 4.49
C CYS A 220 -10.82 23.91 5.46
N LEU A 221 -11.59 24.13 6.52
CA LEU A 221 -11.37 25.29 7.40
C LEU A 221 -10.39 25.05 8.55
N MET A 222 -10.29 23.82 9.07
CA MET A 222 -9.36 23.54 10.18
C MET A 222 -7.91 23.35 9.75
N ILE A 223 -7.65 22.83 8.56
CA ILE A 223 -6.26 22.65 8.07
C ILE A 223 -5.62 24.01 7.76
N LEU A 224 -6.39 24.98 7.24
CA LEU A 224 -5.88 26.31 6.92
C LEU A 224 -5.68 27.21 8.16
N SER A 225 -6.39 26.99 9.26
CA SER A 225 -6.22 27.78 10.49
C SER A 225 -5.08 27.27 11.39
N ILE A 226 -4.75 25.98 11.33
CA ILE A 226 -3.63 25.39 12.10
C ILE A 226 -2.27 25.72 11.45
N TRP A 227 -2.23 26.02 10.15
CA TRP A 227 -1.01 26.38 9.42
C TRP A 227 -0.72 27.90 9.41
N LYS A 228 -1.57 28.73 9.98
CA LYS A 228 -1.39 30.18 10.07
C LYS A 228 -1.13 30.73 11.49
N SER A 229 -0.95 29.83 12.45
CA SER A 229 -0.55 30.19 13.84
C SER A 229 0.83 29.50 14.16
#